data_6797945137e904db69508bc31d0355f9
#
_entry.id   6797945137e904db69508bc31d0355f9
#
_cell.length_a   1.000
_cell.length_b   1.000
_cell.length_c   1.000
_cell.angle_alpha   90.00
_cell.angle_beta   90.00
_cell.angle_gamma   90.00
#
_symmetry.space_group_name_H-M   'P 1'
#
loop_
_entity.id
_entity.type
_entity.pdbx_description
1 polymer ?
#
loop_
_entity_poly.entity_id
_entity_poly.type
_entity_poly.pdbx_seq_one_letter_code
_entity_poly.pdbx_strand_id
1 'polypeptide(L)'
;MLTDYSVLISESYDGQHKLLTEELKRNGTKVHICGDTEIELEIGAVKYTPDVIVIDCCKLGYKKLLHFREILHEDDIHPIIYNIYTYDDTETIRILLDYDDILHILMPYDAKNVCHYMLDKLKRIPVDPDILRQNIS
;
A
#
# COMPACT_ATOMS: atom_id res chain seq x y z
N MET A 1 -4.94 17.17 -7.06
CA MET A 1 -3.83 16.31 -7.47
C MET A 1 -3.17 15.70 -6.24
N LEU A 2 -2.72 14.46 -6.36
CA LEU A 2 -2.12 13.72 -5.24
C LEU A 2 -0.59 13.72 -5.31
N THR A 3 -0.01 14.87 -5.66
CA THR A 3 1.41 15.06 -5.79
C THR A 3 2.16 14.95 -4.46
N ASP A 4 1.44 15.11 -3.34
CA ASP A 4 2.05 15.07 -2.01
C ASP A 4 2.10 13.67 -1.41
N TYR A 5 1.45 12.68 -2.06
CA TYR A 5 1.46 11.31 -1.57
C TYR A 5 2.57 10.50 -2.23
N SER A 6 3.12 9.57 -1.48
CA SER A 6 4.11 8.65 -2.00
C SER A 6 3.68 7.21 -1.79
N VAL A 7 3.97 6.37 -2.78
CA VAL A 7 3.62 4.96 -2.79
C VAL A 7 4.88 4.14 -3.02
N LEU A 8 5.08 3.14 -2.19
CA LEU A 8 6.14 2.15 -2.37
C LEU A 8 5.51 0.87 -2.92
N ILE A 9 5.98 0.39 -4.05
CA ILE A 9 5.47 -0.83 -4.66
C ILE A 9 6.54 -1.91 -4.57
N SER A 10 6.18 -3.04 -3.95
CA SER A 10 6.98 -4.25 -3.95
C SER A 10 6.79 -4.92 -5.32
N GLU A 11 7.83 -4.95 -6.11
CA GLU A 11 7.78 -5.47 -7.48
C GLU A 11 8.79 -6.57 -7.66
N SER A 12 8.34 -7.71 -8.19
CA SER A 12 9.26 -8.71 -8.69
C SER A 12 9.82 -8.24 -10.03
N TYR A 13 10.98 -8.76 -10.40
CA TYR A 13 11.65 -8.35 -11.63
C TYR A 13 10.87 -8.64 -12.92
N ASP A 14 9.76 -9.36 -12.84
CA ASP A 14 8.89 -9.62 -14.00
C ASP A 14 7.99 -8.43 -14.36
N GLY A 15 7.98 -7.37 -13.56
CA GLY A 15 7.22 -6.16 -13.86
C GLY A 15 5.71 -6.31 -13.78
N GLN A 16 5.22 -7.19 -12.93
CA GLN A 16 3.81 -7.52 -12.82
C GLN A 16 2.91 -6.32 -12.50
N HIS A 17 3.43 -5.32 -11.77
CA HIS A 17 2.67 -4.15 -11.35
C HIS A 17 3.07 -2.87 -12.09
N LYS A 18 3.69 -3.02 -13.26
CA LYS A 18 4.16 -1.89 -14.04
C LYS A 18 3.03 -0.95 -14.47
N LEU A 19 1.89 -1.50 -14.86
CA LEU A 19 0.75 -0.68 -15.28
C LEU A 19 0.18 0.15 -14.13
N LEU A 20 0.13 -0.40 -12.93
CA LEU A 20 -0.29 0.35 -11.75
C LEU A 20 0.69 1.48 -11.45
N THR A 21 1.99 1.20 -11.53
CA THR A 21 3.02 2.22 -11.37
C THR A 21 2.84 3.37 -12.36
N GLU A 22 2.61 3.05 -13.62
CA GLU A 22 2.41 4.07 -14.66
C GLU A 22 1.15 4.91 -14.41
N GLU A 23 0.04 4.30 -13.99
CA GLU A 23 -1.19 5.02 -13.69
C GLU A 23 -1.02 5.96 -12.48
N LEU A 24 -0.35 5.51 -11.43
CA LEU A 24 -0.07 6.35 -10.27
C LEU A 24 0.80 7.54 -10.64
N LYS A 25 1.84 7.33 -11.43
CA LYS A 25 2.71 8.42 -11.90
C LYS A 25 1.95 9.41 -12.78
N ARG A 26 1.06 8.91 -13.63
CA ARG A 26 0.23 9.76 -14.49
C ARG A 26 -0.67 10.68 -13.68
N ASN A 27 -1.09 10.26 -12.51
CA ASN A 27 -1.90 11.06 -11.60
C ASN A 27 -1.08 11.94 -10.64
N GLY A 28 0.23 12.02 -10.83
CA GLY A 28 1.10 12.89 -10.06
C GLY A 28 1.61 12.31 -8.74
N THR A 29 1.35 11.04 -8.49
CA THR A 29 1.82 10.37 -7.28
C THR A 29 3.31 10.03 -7.40
N LYS A 30 4.06 10.23 -6.32
CA LYS A 30 5.44 9.76 -6.25
C LYS A 30 5.45 8.26 -6.03
N VAL A 31 6.09 7.52 -6.93
CA VAL A 31 6.16 6.06 -6.83
C VAL A 31 7.60 5.62 -6.70
N HIS A 32 7.87 4.82 -5.68
CA HIS A 32 9.15 4.16 -5.47
C HIS A 32 8.94 2.66 -5.60
N ILE A 33 9.92 1.97 -6.13
CA ILE A 33 9.85 0.53 -6.34
C ILE A 33 10.96 -0.13 -5.53
N CYS A 34 10.63 -1.21 -4.85
CA CYS A 34 11.61 -2.05 -4.14
C CYS A 34 11.42 -3.50 -4.56
N GLY A 35 12.35 -4.36 -4.16
CA GLY A 35 12.21 -5.79 -4.35
C GLY A 35 11.12 -6.37 -3.45
N ASP A 36 10.83 -7.64 -3.63
CA ASP A 36 9.72 -8.34 -2.97
C ASP A 36 10.14 -9.12 -1.71
N THR A 37 11.35 -8.91 -1.21
CA THR A 37 11.79 -9.52 0.04
C THR A 37 11.45 -8.61 1.22
N GLU A 38 11.31 -9.21 2.41
CA GLU A 38 11.03 -8.46 3.63
C GLU A 38 12.09 -7.39 3.90
N ILE A 39 13.38 -7.73 3.71
CA ILE A 39 14.48 -6.81 3.93
C ILE A 39 14.42 -5.62 2.95
N GLU A 40 14.14 -5.88 1.68
CA GLU A 40 14.03 -4.82 0.69
C GLU A 40 12.85 -3.90 0.97
N LEU A 41 11.75 -4.45 1.46
CA LEU A 41 10.58 -3.67 1.89
C LEU A 41 10.91 -2.78 3.08
N GLU A 42 11.63 -3.31 4.08
CA GLU A 42 12.03 -2.53 5.24
C GLU A 42 12.95 -1.37 4.86
N ILE A 43 13.94 -1.63 4.03
CA ILE A 43 14.85 -0.60 3.54
C ILE A 43 14.09 0.49 2.80
N GLY A 44 13.20 0.10 1.90
CA GLY A 44 12.39 1.05 1.13
C GLY A 44 11.46 1.88 2.00
N ALA A 45 10.80 1.25 2.97
CA ALA A 45 9.87 1.93 3.86
C ALA A 45 10.57 2.96 4.74
N VAL A 46 11.74 2.62 5.28
CA VAL A 46 12.53 3.55 6.10
C VAL A 46 13.08 4.69 5.26
N LYS A 47 13.58 4.39 4.07
CA LYS A 47 14.18 5.38 3.18
C LYS A 47 13.16 6.39 2.65
N TYR A 48 12.00 5.94 2.23
CA TYR A 48 11.01 6.79 1.55
C TYR A 48 9.87 7.23 2.43
N THR A 49 9.65 6.58 3.58
CA THR A 49 8.51 6.83 4.47
C THR A 49 7.21 7.03 3.70
N PRO A 50 6.79 6.03 2.90
CA PRO A 50 5.64 6.20 2.02
C PRO A 50 4.33 6.27 2.79
N ASP A 51 3.33 6.89 2.17
CA ASP A 51 1.97 6.92 2.70
C ASP A 51 1.25 5.59 2.47
N VAL A 52 1.62 4.90 1.39
CA VAL A 52 1.01 3.63 0.97
C VAL A 52 2.11 2.67 0.53
N ILE A 53 1.95 1.41 0.92
CA ILE A 53 2.82 0.32 0.45
C ILE A 53 1.94 -0.73 -0.24
N VAL A 54 2.33 -1.14 -1.44
CA VAL A 54 1.66 -2.21 -2.19
C VAL A 54 2.53 -3.45 -2.12
N ILE A 55 1.98 -4.54 -1.59
CA ILE A 55 2.70 -5.80 -1.37
C ILE A 55 1.96 -6.94 -2.03
N ASP A 56 2.68 -7.78 -2.77
CA ASP A 56 2.15 -9.04 -3.28
C ASP A 56 2.32 -10.11 -2.20
N CYS A 57 1.26 -10.34 -1.43
CA CYS A 57 1.28 -11.28 -0.33
C CYS A 57 1.40 -12.74 -0.78
N CYS A 58 1.05 -13.04 -2.04
CA CYS A 58 1.25 -14.39 -2.57
C CYS A 58 2.73 -14.79 -2.60
N LYS A 59 3.61 -13.79 -2.76
CA LYS A 59 5.06 -14.01 -2.78
C LYS A 59 5.68 -13.89 -1.40
N LEU A 60 5.28 -12.88 -0.64
CA LEU A 60 5.86 -12.62 0.68
C LEU A 60 5.32 -13.56 1.76
N GLY A 61 4.02 -13.84 1.74
CA GLY A 61 3.32 -14.57 2.79
C GLY A 61 2.81 -13.64 3.89
N TYR A 62 1.67 -14.01 4.51
CA TYR A 62 1.02 -13.15 5.51
C TYR A 62 1.85 -13.00 6.79
N LYS A 63 2.59 -14.02 7.18
CA LYS A 63 3.41 -13.94 8.41
C LYS A 63 4.51 -12.90 8.28
N LYS A 64 5.20 -12.88 7.15
CA LYS A 64 6.24 -11.88 6.87
C LYS A 64 5.64 -10.49 6.72
N LEU A 65 4.47 -10.39 6.10
CA LEU A 65 3.79 -9.11 5.96
C LEU A 65 3.45 -8.51 7.33
N LEU A 66 2.89 -9.32 8.24
CA LEU A 66 2.55 -8.86 9.58
C LEU A 66 3.79 -8.52 10.41
N HIS A 67 4.87 -9.29 10.27
CA HIS A 67 6.13 -9.00 10.91
C HIS A 67 6.71 -7.66 10.42
N PHE A 68 6.69 -7.45 9.12
CA PHE A 68 7.10 -6.20 8.50
C PHE A 68 6.28 -5.01 9.04
N ARG A 69 4.96 -5.17 9.11
CA ARG A 69 4.08 -4.15 9.65
C ARG A 69 4.42 -3.80 11.10
N GLU A 70 4.69 -4.81 11.94
CA GLU A 70 5.07 -4.59 13.33
C GLU A 70 6.38 -3.80 13.44
N ILE A 71 7.37 -4.13 12.62
CA ILE A 71 8.66 -3.42 12.61
C ILE A 71 8.43 -1.94 12.25
N LEU A 72 7.60 -1.66 11.26
CA LEU A 72 7.30 -0.28 10.89
C LEU A 72 6.61 0.47 12.04
N HIS A 73 5.65 -0.16 12.70
CA HIS A 73 4.93 0.44 13.82
C HIS A 73 5.85 0.72 15.01
N GLU A 74 6.84 -0.13 15.26
CA GLU A 74 7.85 0.11 16.29
C GLU A 74 8.68 1.36 15.98
N ASP A 75 8.92 1.64 14.71
CA ASP A 75 9.63 2.83 14.23
C ASP A 75 8.71 4.03 14.00
N ASP A 76 7.45 3.93 14.43
CA ASP A 76 6.42 4.96 14.27
C ASP A 76 6.13 5.29 12.80
N ILE A 77 6.17 4.29 11.94
CA ILE A 77 5.82 4.38 10.52
C ILE A 77 4.51 3.61 10.31
N HIS A 78 3.46 4.31 9.87
CA HIS A 78 2.11 3.76 9.79
C HIS A 78 1.50 3.93 8.38
N PRO A 79 2.06 3.27 7.34
CA PRO A 79 1.48 3.37 6.01
C PRO A 79 0.22 2.54 5.90
N ILE A 80 -0.62 2.87 4.92
CA ILE A 80 -1.68 1.98 4.49
C ILE A 80 -1.06 0.91 3.62
N ILE A 81 -1.34 -0.35 3.91
CA ILE A 81 -0.81 -1.48 3.16
C ILE A 81 -1.89 -2.04 2.25
N TYR A 82 -1.62 -2.11 0.94
CA TYR A 82 -2.47 -2.79 -0.01
C TYR A 82 -1.88 -4.16 -0.30
N ASN A 83 -2.60 -5.19 0.08
CA ASN A 83 -2.23 -6.56 -0.18
C ASN A 83 -2.84 -7.03 -1.50
N ILE A 84 -2.00 -7.45 -2.42
CA ILE A 84 -2.43 -8.05 -3.69
C ILE A 84 -2.51 -9.57 -3.51
N TYR A 85 -3.62 -10.17 -3.88
CA TYR A 85 -3.85 -11.60 -3.67
C TYR A 85 -4.66 -12.22 -4.81
N THR A 86 -4.66 -13.54 -4.88
CA THR A 86 -5.51 -14.30 -5.80
C THR A 86 -6.70 -14.87 -5.04
N TYR A 87 -7.78 -15.19 -5.74
CA TYR A 87 -9.03 -15.63 -5.12
C TYR A 87 -8.93 -16.97 -4.38
N ASP A 88 -7.89 -17.76 -4.63
CA ASP A 88 -7.64 -19.02 -3.95
C ASP A 88 -6.86 -18.87 -2.64
N ASP A 89 -6.42 -17.67 -2.30
CA ASP A 89 -5.67 -17.39 -1.08
C ASP A 89 -6.58 -16.88 0.05
N THR A 90 -7.65 -17.63 0.32
CA THR A 90 -8.70 -17.22 1.25
C THR A 90 -8.24 -17.20 2.71
N GLU A 91 -7.30 -18.05 3.08
CA GLU A 91 -6.79 -18.11 4.45
C GLU A 91 -6.03 -16.82 4.79
N THR A 92 -5.16 -16.37 3.89
CA THR A 92 -4.42 -15.12 4.05
C THR A 92 -5.37 -13.94 4.23
N ILE A 93 -6.41 -13.86 3.40
CA ILE A 93 -7.39 -12.77 3.47
C ILE A 93 -8.12 -12.78 4.80
N ARG A 94 -8.55 -13.96 5.27
CA ARG A 94 -9.25 -14.10 6.55
C ARG A 94 -8.42 -13.56 7.70
N ILE A 95 -7.12 -13.84 7.71
CA ILE A 95 -6.21 -13.39 8.76
C ILE A 95 -6.00 -11.88 8.67
N LEU A 96 -5.81 -11.35 7.46
CA LEU A 96 -5.50 -9.93 7.26
C LEU A 96 -6.70 -9.00 7.42
N LEU A 97 -7.94 -9.53 7.34
CA LEU A 97 -9.16 -8.73 7.52
C LEU A 97 -9.29 -8.10 8.92
N ASP A 98 -8.57 -8.62 9.91
CA ASP A 98 -8.58 -8.06 11.26
C ASP A 98 -7.79 -6.75 11.38
N TYR A 99 -7.09 -6.34 10.33
CA TYR A 99 -6.24 -5.14 10.33
C TYR A 99 -6.85 -4.03 9.47
N ASP A 100 -7.22 -2.92 10.08
CA ASP A 100 -7.88 -1.82 9.38
C ASP A 100 -6.96 -1.08 8.41
N ASP A 101 -5.65 -1.12 8.63
CA ASP A 101 -4.65 -0.48 7.79
C ASP A 101 -4.16 -1.38 6.65
N ILE A 102 -4.69 -2.59 6.52
CA ILE A 102 -4.41 -3.50 5.41
C ILE A 102 -5.64 -3.61 4.53
N LEU A 103 -5.54 -3.14 3.29
CA LEU A 103 -6.60 -3.22 2.30
C LEU A 103 -6.24 -4.28 1.25
N HIS A 104 -7.20 -4.69 0.44
CA HIS A 104 -7.04 -5.85 -0.42
C HIS A 104 -7.31 -5.53 -1.88
N ILE A 105 -6.46 -6.04 -2.76
CA ILE A 105 -6.61 -5.94 -4.21
C ILE A 105 -6.60 -7.36 -4.79
N LEU A 106 -7.69 -7.75 -5.45
CA LEU A 106 -7.81 -9.07 -6.05
C LEU A 106 -7.21 -9.10 -7.45
N MET A 107 -6.36 -10.08 -7.72
CA MET A 107 -5.82 -10.34 -9.07
C MET A 107 -6.79 -11.17 -9.91
N PRO A 108 -6.91 -10.94 -11.21
CA PRO A 108 -6.31 -9.82 -11.95
C PRO A 108 -7.06 -8.52 -11.69
N TYR A 109 -6.35 -7.41 -11.68
CA TYR A 109 -6.96 -6.10 -11.45
C TYR A 109 -6.77 -5.19 -12.65
N ASP A 110 -7.67 -4.21 -12.77
CA ASP A 110 -7.53 -3.12 -13.72
C ASP A 110 -6.76 -1.98 -13.05
N ALA A 111 -5.63 -1.59 -13.63
CA ALA A 111 -4.74 -0.61 -13.03
C ALA A 111 -5.41 0.74 -12.81
N LYS A 112 -6.28 1.18 -13.73
CA LYS A 112 -7.01 2.45 -13.56
C LYS A 112 -7.97 2.38 -12.39
N ASN A 113 -8.73 1.29 -12.26
CA ASN A 113 -9.70 1.12 -11.19
C ASN A 113 -9.00 1.05 -9.83
N VAL A 114 -7.89 0.32 -9.75
CA VAL A 114 -7.10 0.24 -8.51
C VAL A 114 -6.52 1.59 -8.15
N CYS A 115 -5.98 2.32 -9.13
CA CYS A 115 -5.45 3.66 -8.91
C CYS A 115 -6.53 4.59 -8.35
N HIS A 116 -7.72 4.60 -8.95
CA HIS A 116 -8.86 5.39 -8.46
C HIS A 116 -9.24 5.00 -7.03
N TYR A 117 -9.30 3.71 -6.74
CA TYR A 117 -9.62 3.21 -5.40
C TYR A 117 -8.59 3.69 -4.37
N MET A 118 -7.31 3.57 -4.69
CA MET A 118 -6.23 4.03 -3.80
C MET A 118 -6.31 5.54 -3.55
N LEU A 119 -6.51 6.32 -4.61
CA LEU A 119 -6.59 7.77 -4.50
C LEU A 119 -7.81 8.21 -3.70
N ASP A 120 -8.95 7.54 -3.88
CA ASP A 120 -10.17 7.82 -3.11
C ASP A 120 -9.95 7.54 -1.61
N LYS A 121 -9.28 6.45 -1.29
CA LYS A 121 -8.97 6.10 0.10
C LYS A 121 -8.00 7.10 0.73
N LEU A 122 -7.00 7.56 0.00
CA LEU A 122 -6.06 8.56 0.48
C LEU A 122 -6.76 9.88 0.83
N LYS A 123 -7.76 10.27 0.04
CA LYS A 123 -8.57 11.46 0.32
C LYS A 123 -9.39 11.33 1.60
N ARG A 124 -9.64 10.09 2.06
CA ARG A 124 -10.41 9.80 3.26
C ARG A 124 -9.55 9.53 4.48
N ILE A 125 -8.23 9.63 4.35
CA ILE A 125 -7.34 9.48 5.50
C ILE A 125 -7.71 10.57 6.51
N PRO A 126 -7.91 10.20 7.81
CA PRO A 126 -8.30 11.19 8.81
C PRO A 126 -7.27 12.29 8.91
N VAL A 127 -7.72 13.50 8.66
CA VAL A 127 -6.96 14.72 8.94
C VAL A 127 -7.13 15.01 10.42
N ASP A 128 -6.23 15.81 10.99
CA ASP A 128 -6.34 16.29 12.35
C ASP A 128 -7.80 16.71 12.65
N PRO A 129 -8.43 16.21 13.73
CA PRO A 129 -9.82 16.56 14.05
C PRO A 129 -10.08 18.05 14.14
N ASP A 130 -9.11 18.85 14.58
CA ASP A 130 -9.26 20.29 14.67
C ASP A 130 -9.37 20.93 13.29
N ILE A 131 -8.63 20.41 12.31
CA ILE A 131 -8.73 20.88 10.93
C ILE A 131 -10.09 20.51 10.33
N LEU A 132 -10.59 19.31 10.61
CA LEU A 132 -11.91 18.88 10.17
C LEU A 132 -13.00 19.77 10.73
N ARG A 133 -12.92 20.15 12.02
CA ARG A 133 -13.88 21.03 12.64
C ARG A 133 -13.89 22.41 12.01
N GLN A 134 -12.74 22.95 11.67
CA GLN A 134 -12.63 24.23 10.98
C GLN A 134 -13.30 24.20 9.61
N ASN A 135 -13.24 23.06 8.90
CA ASN A 135 -13.84 22.92 7.58
C ASN A 135 -15.35 22.70 7.61
N ILE A 136 -15.89 22.28 8.73
CA ILE A 136 -17.32 21.98 8.90
C ILE A 136 -18.10 23.19 9.41
N SER A 137 -17.44 24.09 10.11
CA SER A 137 -18.09 25.26 10.69
C SER A 137 -18.34 26.43 9.71
#